data_2f8c9c23f28adf156a95d803807ce140
#
_entry.id   2f8c9c23f28adf156a95d803807ce140
#
_cell.length_a   1.000
_cell.length_b   1.000
_cell.length_c   1.000
_cell.angle_alpha   90.00
_cell.angle_beta   90.00
_cell.angle_gamma   90.00
#
_symmetry.space_group_name_H-M   'P 1'
#
loop_
_entity.id
_entity.type
_entity.pdbx_description
1 polymer ?
#
loop_
_entity_poly.entity_id
_entity_poly.type
_entity_poly.pdbx_seq_one_letter_code
_entity_poly.pdbx_strand_id
1 'polypeptide(L)'
;MKKKSKIILGLAAAAVGLGFYIDNQCFKAKEKKIELVSEKLQNPIKITQITDFHSNALKNLDELLENIRQFKPDFIILTGDIIDYGKESKIDRSIYFLKNLSSLNIKTYYITGNHEESGPNLDVFLKEIDKLGIKYLKNDGEFLNINGNEIYIYGTSMFDFSYENYKASENSVNIILSHFSKNVRDNYNTSEDFIFSGHTHGGQVRLPLVGAIIAPGEGVLPDFAKGIYKYRNSIIYVDSGLGNTFLPLRFLDKIQYSNITLAPVV
;
A
#
# COMPACT_ATOMS: atom_id res chain seq x y z
N MET A 1 -9.51 -7.99 49.94
CA MET A 1 -8.69 -8.56 48.87
C MET A 1 -7.22 -8.34 49.19
N LYS A 2 -6.43 -9.41 49.27
CA LYS A 2 -4.98 -9.31 49.59
C LYS A 2 -4.27 -8.49 48.51
N LYS A 3 -3.23 -7.70 48.84
CA LYS A 3 -2.46 -6.82 47.92
C LYS A 3 -2.01 -7.54 46.63
N LYS A 4 -1.59 -8.82 46.74
CA LYS A 4 -1.23 -9.68 45.61
C LYS A 4 -2.39 -9.90 44.64
N SER A 5 -3.62 -10.11 45.09
CA SER A 5 -4.79 -10.30 44.22
C SER A 5 -5.13 -9.04 43.41
N LYS A 6 -4.94 -7.84 44.00
CA LYS A 6 -5.15 -6.56 43.25
C LYS A 6 -4.10 -6.38 42.16
N ILE A 7 -2.84 -6.77 42.43
CA ILE A 7 -1.76 -6.69 41.41
C ILE A 7 -2.06 -7.66 40.27
N ILE A 8 -2.41 -8.91 40.55
CA ILE A 8 -2.76 -9.90 39.54
C ILE A 8 -3.92 -9.43 38.67
N LEU A 9 -4.98 -8.90 39.30
CA LEU A 9 -6.13 -8.37 38.57
C LEU A 9 -5.73 -7.17 37.67
N GLY A 10 -4.88 -6.29 38.17
CA GLY A 10 -4.37 -5.18 37.39
C GLY A 10 -3.54 -5.61 36.17
N LEU A 11 -2.66 -6.61 36.36
CA LEU A 11 -1.88 -7.19 35.26
C LEU A 11 -2.76 -7.88 34.22
N ALA A 12 -3.77 -8.64 34.67
CA ALA A 12 -4.73 -9.29 33.78
C ALA A 12 -5.53 -8.26 32.96
N ALA A 13 -6.01 -7.21 33.60
CA ALA A 13 -6.72 -6.12 32.91
C ALA A 13 -5.83 -5.41 31.88
N ALA A 14 -4.56 -5.14 32.22
CA ALA A 14 -3.59 -4.55 31.31
C ALA A 14 -3.30 -5.47 30.10
N ALA A 15 -3.15 -6.79 30.31
CA ALA A 15 -2.94 -7.76 29.24
C ALA A 15 -4.15 -7.82 28.28
N VAL A 16 -5.37 -7.81 28.82
CA VAL A 16 -6.61 -7.77 28.02
C VAL A 16 -6.68 -6.46 27.21
N GLY A 17 -6.39 -5.32 27.85
CA GLY A 17 -6.36 -4.02 27.16
C GLY A 17 -5.33 -3.98 26.02
N LEU A 18 -4.14 -4.55 26.25
CA LEU A 18 -3.10 -4.67 25.21
C LEU A 18 -3.56 -5.57 24.07
N GLY A 19 -4.25 -6.69 24.37
CA GLY A 19 -4.81 -7.58 23.35
C GLY A 19 -5.82 -6.84 22.44
N PHE A 20 -6.75 -6.08 23.03
CA PHE A 20 -7.70 -5.25 22.25
C PHE A 20 -6.99 -4.17 21.44
N TYR A 21 -5.96 -3.55 21.98
CA TYR A 21 -5.16 -2.56 21.26
C TYR A 21 -4.49 -3.19 20.03
N ILE A 22 -3.78 -4.31 20.19
CA ILE A 22 -3.11 -5.02 19.10
C ILE A 22 -4.13 -5.46 18.05
N ASP A 23 -5.26 -6.04 18.46
CA ASP A 23 -6.34 -6.44 17.56
C ASP A 23 -6.84 -5.25 16.72
N ASN A 24 -7.04 -4.10 17.32
CA ASN A 24 -7.43 -2.88 16.61
C ASN A 24 -6.36 -2.40 15.63
N GLN A 25 -5.07 -2.52 15.99
CA GLN A 25 -3.96 -2.11 15.13
C GLN A 25 -3.81 -3.04 13.92
N CYS A 26 -4.06 -4.35 14.09
CA CYS A 26 -3.77 -5.38 13.09
C CYS A 26 -4.96 -5.71 12.16
N PHE A 27 -6.21 -5.46 12.59
CA PHE A 27 -7.38 -5.97 11.87
C PHE A 27 -8.45 -4.92 11.56
N LYS A 28 -8.29 -3.66 11.98
CA LYS A 28 -9.15 -2.55 11.60
C LYS A 28 -8.36 -1.51 10.81
N ALA A 29 -8.65 -1.42 9.52
CA ALA A 29 -8.00 -0.45 8.64
C ALA A 29 -8.34 0.99 9.03
N LYS A 30 -7.36 1.86 8.89
CA LYS A 30 -7.52 3.32 9.03
C LYS A 30 -7.37 3.97 7.66
N GLU A 31 -8.26 4.88 7.33
CA GLU A 31 -8.07 5.80 6.20
C GLU A 31 -6.93 6.78 6.51
N LYS A 32 -6.00 6.92 5.57
CA LYS A 32 -4.99 7.97 5.57
C LYS A 32 -5.26 8.93 4.41
N LYS A 33 -5.48 10.20 4.70
CA LYS A 33 -5.62 11.25 3.67
C LYS A 33 -4.28 11.89 3.43
N ILE A 34 -3.89 11.97 2.15
CA ILE A 34 -2.60 12.50 1.69
C ILE A 34 -2.89 13.54 0.61
N GLU A 35 -2.16 14.64 0.66
CA GLU A 35 -2.12 15.62 -0.42
C GLU A 35 -0.67 15.77 -0.88
N LEU A 36 -0.46 15.66 -2.19
CA LEU A 36 0.82 15.88 -2.86
C LEU A 36 0.60 16.90 -3.96
N VAL A 37 1.61 17.69 -4.27
CA VAL A 37 1.51 18.77 -5.26
C VAL A 37 2.47 18.57 -6.41
N SER A 38 2.06 19.02 -7.62
CA SER A 38 2.91 19.04 -8.80
C SER A 38 2.58 20.24 -9.68
N GLU A 39 3.62 20.88 -10.19
CA GLU A 39 3.50 21.97 -11.18
C GLU A 39 2.95 21.49 -12.54
N LYS A 40 3.03 20.18 -12.82
CA LYS A 40 2.52 19.57 -14.06
C LYS A 40 1.00 19.39 -14.07
N LEU A 41 0.33 19.49 -12.93
CA LEU A 41 -1.10 19.31 -12.82
C LEU A 41 -1.85 20.62 -13.09
N GLN A 42 -2.94 20.51 -13.84
CA GLN A 42 -3.91 21.59 -14.06
C GLN A 42 -5.11 21.46 -13.12
N ASN A 43 -5.53 20.25 -12.85
CA ASN A 43 -6.68 19.93 -11.99
C ASN A 43 -6.32 18.79 -11.04
N PRO A 44 -6.99 18.70 -9.87
CA PRO A 44 -6.71 17.62 -8.92
C PRO A 44 -7.04 16.23 -9.49
N ILE A 45 -6.25 15.24 -9.07
CA ILE A 45 -6.45 13.82 -9.34
C ILE A 45 -6.53 13.08 -8.02
N LYS A 46 -7.47 12.16 -7.90
CA LYS A 46 -7.70 11.37 -6.70
C LYS A 46 -7.31 9.91 -6.92
N ILE A 47 -6.50 9.38 -6.04
CA ILE A 47 -5.98 8.01 -6.10
C ILE A 47 -6.24 7.32 -4.77
N THR A 48 -6.73 6.08 -4.78
CA THR A 48 -6.70 5.25 -3.58
C THR A 48 -5.57 4.24 -3.71
N GLN A 49 -4.64 4.23 -2.76
CA GLN A 49 -3.59 3.21 -2.67
C GLN A 49 -3.94 2.17 -1.63
N ILE A 50 -3.79 0.90 -2.02
CA ILE A 50 -3.88 -0.28 -1.17
C ILE A 50 -2.65 -1.13 -1.42
N THR A 51 -2.00 -1.61 -0.36
CA THR A 51 -0.80 -2.44 -0.43
C THR A 51 -0.74 -3.43 0.71
N ASP A 52 0.06 -4.47 0.57
CA ASP A 52 0.42 -5.39 1.66
C ASP A 52 -0.81 -5.90 2.41
N PHE A 53 -1.82 -6.39 1.69
CA PHE A 53 -3.03 -6.93 2.31
C PHE A 53 -2.77 -8.28 2.98
N HIS A 54 -1.88 -9.11 2.39
CA HIS A 54 -1.48 -10.44 2.92
C HIS A 54 -2.66 -11.29 3.36
N SER A 55 -3.75 -11.27 2.60
CA SER A 55 -4.98 -12.00 2.94
C SER A 55 -5.46 -11.74 4.38
N ASN A 56 -5.32 -10.51 4.87
CA ASN A 56 -5.66 -10.14 6.25
C ASN A 56 -7.15 -10.32 6.56
N ALA A 57 -7.47 -10.61 7.82
CA ALA A 57 -8.84 -10.71 8.32
C ALA A 57 -9.40 -9.34 8.71
N LEU A 58 -9.60 -8.46 7.74
CA LEU A 58 -10.17 -7.14 8.00
C LEU A 58 -11.52 -7.23 8.70
N LYS A 59 -11.69 -6.43 9.76
CA LYS A 59 -12.93 -6.36 10.55
C LYS A 59 -13.85 -5.21 10.14
N ASN A 60 -13.37 -4.30 9.28
CA ASN A 60 -14.12 -3.13 8.83
C ASN A 60 -14.03 -2.93 7.31
N LEU A 61 -14.21 -4.01 6.54
CA LEU A 61 -14.17 -3.96 5.08
C LEU A 61 -15.25 -3.03 4.51
N ASP A 62 -16.48 -3.10 5.02
CA ASP A 62 -17.58 -2.27 4.54
C ASP A 62 -17.31 -0.77 4.76
N GLU A 63 -16.75 -0.41 5.90
CA GLU A 63 -16.32 0.97 6.20
C GLU A 63 -15.22 1.43 5.23
N LEU A 64 -14.25 0.57 4.95
CA LEU A 64 -13.17 0.86 3.98
C LEU A 64 -13.76 1.12 2.59
N LEU A 65 -14.64 0.25 2.09
CA LEU A 65 -15.27 0.38 0.78
C LEU A 65 -16.14 1.64 0.71
N GLU A 66 -16.89 1.95 1.76
CA GLU A 66 -17.71 3.15 1.82
C GLU A 66 -16.87 4.43 1.80
N ASN A 67 -15.76 4.46 2.54
CA ASN A 67 -14.84 5.60 2.53
C ASN A 67 -14.20 5.81 1.15
N ILE A 68 -13.84 4.73 0.44
CA ILE A 68 -13.35 4.82 -0.95
C ILE A 68 -14.45 5.37 -1.86
N ARG A 69 -15.69 4.87 -1.74
CA ARG A 69 -16.83 5.35 -2.52
C ARG A 69 -17.09 6.84 -2.31
N GLN A 70 -17.01 7.32 -1.06
CA GLN A 70 -17.18 8.73 -0.71
C GLN A 70 -16.04 9.60 -1.20
N PHE A 71 -14.81 9.10 -1.18
CA PHE A 71 -13.64 9.80 -1.70
C PHE A 71 -13.71 9.98 -3.22
N LYS A 72 -14.34 9.04 -3.94
CA LYS A 72 -14.47 9.02 -5.41
C LYS A 72 -13.12 9.15 -6.11
N PRO A 73 -12.21 8.18 -5.95
CA PRO A 73 -10.93 8.21 -6.64
C PRO A 73 -11.14 8.05 -8.15
N ASP A 74 -10.29 8.70 -8.94
CA ASP A 74 -10.23 8.54 -10.40
C ASP A 74 -9.73 7.14 -10.78
N PHE A 75 -8.85 6.58 -9.96
CA PHE A 75 -8.41 5.18 -10.05
C PHE A 75 -7.85 4.66 -8.71
N ILE A 76 -7.75 3.34 -8.62
CA ILE A 76 -7.17 2.62 -7.48
C ILE A 76 -5.84 2.00 -7.92
N ILE A 77 -4.85 2.02 -7.04
CA ILE A 77 -3.57 1.34 -7.21
C ILE A 77 -3.37 0.29 -6.13
N LEU A 78 -3.05 -0.93 -6.54
CA LEU A 78 -2.68 -2.04 -5.69
C LEU A 78 -1.16 -2.26 -5.83
N THR A 79 -0.40 -1.89 -4.81
CA THR A 79 1.06 -1.87 -4.90
C THR A 79 1.74 -3.10 -4.32
N GLY A 80 1.14 -4.29 -4.57
CA GLY A 80 1.72 -5.61 -4.30
C GLY A 80 1.40 -6.20 -2.92
N ASP A 81 1.82 -7.44 -2.74
CA ASP A 81 1.61 -8.26 -1.53
C ASP A 81 0.14 -8.33 -1.10
N ILE A 82 -0.75 -8.54 -2.08
CA ILE A 82 -2.19 -8.73 -1.83
C ILE A 82 -2.46 -10.13 -1.28
N ILE A 83 -1.72 -11.15 -1.75
CA ILE A 83 -1.75 -12.51 -1.21
C ILE A 83 -0.60 -12.75 -0.24
N ASP A 84 -0.73 -13.79 0.60
CA ASP A 84 0.32 -14.24 1.50
C ASP A 84 1.05 -15.44 0.90
N TYR A 85 2.37 -15.50 1.06
CA TYR A 85 3.21 -16.59 0.56
C TYR A 85 2.78 -17.96 1.09
N GLY A 86 2.64 -18.93 0.19
CA GLY A 86 2.60 -20.36 0.53
C GLY A 86 1.32 -20.91 1.16
N LYS A 87 0.23 -20.15 1.27
CA LYS A 87 -1.03 -20.64 1.88
C LYS A 87 -2.20 -20.53 0.92
N GLU A 88 -2.48 -21.58 0.15
CA GLU A 88 -3.66 -21.67 -0.74
C GLU A 88 -4.97 -21.27 -0.03
N SER A 89 -5.15 -21.69 1.22
CA SER A 89 -6.36 -21.39 2.00
C SER A 89 -6.60 -19.91 2.29
N LYS A 90 -5.60 -19.04 2.02
CA LYS A 90 -5.74 -17.60 2.23
C LYS A 90 -6.02 -16.80 0.95
N ILE A 91 -5.78 -17.38 -0.23
CA ILE A 91 -6.06 -16.72 -1.52
C ILE A 91 -7.52 -16.32 -1.63
N ASP A 92 -8.43 -17.19 -1.20
CA ASP A 92 -9.87 -16.92 -1.22
C ASP A 92 -10.25 -15.61 -0.51
N ARG A 93 -9.54 -15.26 0.57
CA ARG A 93 -9.77 -14.01 1.29
C ARG A 93 -9.32 -12.80 0.49
N SER A 94 -8.19 -12.89 -0.21
CA SER A 94 -7.74 -11.84 -1.12
C SER A 94 -8.67 -11.69 -2.31
N ILE A 95 -9.11 -12.80 -2.90
CA ILE A 95 -10.10 -12.79 -3.99
C ILE A 95 -11.42 -12.18 -3.51
N TYR A 96 -11.90 -12.54 -2.32
CA TYR A 96 -13.10 -11.94 -1.74
C TYR A 96 -12.95 -10.43 -1.55
N PHE A 97 -11.81 -9.98 -1.02
CA PHE A 97 -11.50 -8.55 -0.88
C PHE A 97 -11.52 -7.85 -2.23
N LEU A 98 -10.84 -8.40 -3.23
CA LEU A 98 -10.75 -7.80 -4.57
C LEU A 98 -12.11 -7.80 -5.30
N LYS A 99 -12.94 -8.83 -5.13
CA LYS A 99 -14.32 -8.84 -5.67
C LYS A 99 -15.14 -7.68 -5.11
N ASN A 100 -15.06 -7.44 -3.80
CA ASN A 100 -15.75 -6.31 -3.18
C ASN A 100 -15.19 -4.96 -3.65
N LEU A 101 -13.87 -4.84 -3.78
CA LEU A 101 -13.23 -3.64 -4.30
C LEU A 101 -13.64 -3.36 -5.75
N SER A 102 -13.63 -4.37 -6.62
CA SER A 102 -14.03 -4.27 -8.03
C SER A 102 -15.52 -3.90 -8.19
N SER A 103 -16.38 -4.23 -7.21
CA SER A 103 -17.79 -3.82 -7.24
C SER A 103 -18.01 -2.31 -7.15
N LEU A 104 -16.97 -1.55 -6.80
CA LEU A 104 -16.99 -0.08 -6.85
C LEU A 104 -16.95 0.47 -8.27
N ASN A 105 -16.64 -0.36 -9.29
CA ASN A 105 -16.50 0.00 -10.71
C ASN A 105 -15.51 1.16 -10.95
N ILE A 106 -14.41 1.17 -10.21
CA ILE A 106 -13.32 2.13 -10.33
C ILE A 106 -12.15 1.46 -11.04
N LYS A 107 -11.54 2.12 -12.05
CA LYS A 107 -10.36 1.60 -12.74
C LYS A 107 -9.28 1.26 -11.73
N THR A 108 -8.78 0.05 -11.76
CA THR A 108 -7.81 -0.45 -10.78
C THR A 108 -6.57 -0.99 -11.47
N TYR A 109 -5.40 -0.55 -11.02
CA TYR A 109 -4.09 -1.02 -11.44
C TYR A 109 -3.47 -1.87 -10.35
N TYR A 110 -2.75 -2.89 -10.76
CA TYR A 110 -2.08 -3.80 -9.86
C TYR A 110 -0.64 -4.05 -10.30
N ILE A 111 0.28 -4.10 -9.35
CA ILE A 111 1.61 -4.66 -9.49
C ILE A 111 1.81 -5.78 -8.47
N THR A 112 2.71 -6.70 -8.75
CA THR A 112 3.11 -7.76 -7.82
C THR A 112 4.06 -7.25 -6.74
N GLY A 113 4.01 -7.89 -5.56
CA GLY A 113 5.05 -7.80 -4.54
C GLY A 113 5.87 -9.09 -4.45
N ASN A 114 6.72 -9.18 -3.45
CA ASN A 114 7.58 -10.36 -3.27
C ASN A 114 6.81 -11.63 -2.89
N HIS A 115 5.66 -11.50 -2.22
CA HIS A 115 4.84 -12.66 -1.86
C HIS A 115 4.18 -13.30 -3.09
N GLU A 116 3.72 -12.52 -4.03
CA GLU A 116 3.21 -13.02 -5.31
C GLU A 116 4.33 -13.65 -6.14
N GLU A 117 5.42 -12.91 -6.38
CA GLU A 117 6.47 -13.35 -7.31
C GLU A 117 7.30 -14.54 -6.79
N SER A 118 7.39 -14.71 -5.46
CA SER A 118 8.02 -15.89 -4.86
C SER A 118 7.03 -17.04 -4.64
N GLY A 119 5.73 -16.79 -4.77
CA GLY A 119 4.68 -17.74 -4.44
C GLY A 119 4.34 -18.70 -5.60
N PRO A 120 3.88 -19.92 -5.29
CA PRO A 120 3.49 -20.90 -6.31
C PRO A 120 2.17 -20.55 -7.01
N ASN A 121 1.42 -19.58 -6.53
CA ASN A 121 0.04 -19.30 -6.94
C ASN A 121 -0.11 -18.07 -7.83
N LEU A 122 0.99 -17.48 -8.31
CA LEU A 122 0.97 -16.25 -9.10
C LEU A 122 0.06 -16.34 -10.31
N ASP A 123 0.20 -17.39 -11.14
CA ASP A 123 -0.59 -17.55 -12.37
C ASP A 123 -2.08 -17.69 -12.09
N VAL A 124 -2.44 -18.40 -11.02
CA VAL A 124 -3.84 -18.57 -10.60
C VAL A 124 -4.41 -17.23 -10.13
N PHE A 125 -3.64 -16.50 -9.36
CA PHE A 125 -4.04 -15.20 -8.84
C PHE A 125 -4.19 -14.15 -9.95
N LEU A 126 -3.26 -14.12 -10.91
CA LEU A 126 -3.34 -13.20 -12.05
C LEU A 126 -4.56 -13.48 -12.94
N LYS A 127 -4.97 -14.74 -13.10
CA LYS A 127 -6.23 -15.07 -13.80
C LYS A 127 -7.46 -14.52 -13.08
N GLU A 128 -7.46 -14.52 -11.75
CA GLU A 128 -8.57 -13.91 -10.98
C GLU A 128 -8.53 -12.38 -11.06
N ILE A 129 -7.34 -11.76 -11.03
CA ILE A 129 -7.14 -10.32 -11.26
C ILE A 129 -7.75 -9.88 -12.60
N ASP A 130 -7.44 -10.61 -13.67
CA ASP A 130 -7.94 -10.33 -15.02
C ASP A 130 -9.48 -10.44 -15.10
N LYS A 131 -10.07 -11.50 -14.53
CA LYS A 131 -11.55 -11.68 -14.47
C LYS A 131 -12.26 -10.52 -13.73
N LEU A 132 -11.59 -9.85 -12.82
CA LEU A 132 -12.10 -8.71 -12.06
C LEU A 132 -11.91 -7.38 -12.80
N GLY A 133 -11.32 -7.38 -13.99
CA GLY A 133 -11.02 -6.17 -14.77
C GLY A 133 -9.94 -5.31 -14.14
N ILE A 134 -9.10 -5.88 -13.28
CA ILE A 134 -7.97 -5.19 -12.66
C ILE A 134 -6.77 -5.29 -13.60
N LYS A 135 -6.20 -4.16 -13.99
CA LYS A 135 -5.07 -4.13 -14.94
C LYS A 135 -3.75 -4.41 -14.24
N TYR A 136 -3.16 -5.55 -14.54
CA TYR A 136 -1.81 -5.89 -14.10
C TYR A 136 -0.76 -5.15 -14.94
N LEU A 137 0.19 -4.52 -14.26
CA LEU A 137 1.35 -3.87 -14.86
C LEU A 137 2.62 -4.61 -14.43
N LYS A 138 3.37 -5.11 -15.42
CA LYS A 138 4.68 -5.75 -15.18
C LYS A 138 5.71 -5.13 -16.11
N ASN A 139 6.50 -4.19 -15.60
CA ASN A 139 7.44 -3.40 -16.40
C ASN A 139 6.76 -2.81 -17.65
N ASP A 140 5.55 -2.32 -17.45
CA ASP A 140 4.68 -1.78 -18.48
C ASP A 140 3.85 -0.62 -17.95
N GLY A 141 3.31 0.21 -18.85
CA GLY A 141 2.55 1.38 -18.46
C GLY A 141 1.56 1.84 -19.51
N GLU A 142 0.71 2.79 -19.11
CA GLU A 142 -0.22 3.43 -20.04
C GLU A 142 -0.38 4.92 -19.77
N PHE A 143 -0.74 5.64 -20.82
CA PHE A 143 -1.16 7.03 -20.73
C PHE A 143 -2.65 7.12 -20.47
N LEU A 144 -3.02 8.05 -19.60
CA LEU A 144 -4.40 8.37 -19.21
C LEU A 144 -4.62 9.87 -19.38
N ASN A 145 -5.81 10.25 -19.77
CA ASN A 145 -6.27 11.64 -19.63
C ASN A 145 -7.29 11.69 -18.48
N ILE A 146 -6.94 12.39 -17.40
CA ILE A 146 -7.78 12.51 -16.21
C ILE A 146 -7.91 13.99 -15.86
N ASN A 147 -9.14 14.50 -15.87
CA ASN A 147 -9.43 15.88 -15.52
C ASN A 147 -8.62 16.90 -16.34
N GLY A 148 -8.31 16.56 -17.61
CA GLY A 148 -7.46 17.39 -18.50
C GLY A 148 -5.96 17.27 -18.28
N ASN A 149 -5.51 16.41 -17.37
CA ASN A 149 -4.10 16.11 -17.18
C ASN A 149 -3.69 14.86 -17.97
N GLU A 150 -2.53 14.89 -18.61
CA GLU A 150 -1.89 13.70 -19.14
C GLU A 150 -1.10 13.00 -18.03
N ILE A 151 -1.45 11.75 -17.75
CA ILE A 151 -0.84 10.92 -16.71
C ILE A 151 -0.22 9.71 -17.38
N TYR A 152 1.04 9.43 -17.07
CA TYR A 152 1.65 8.16 -17.39
C TYR A 152 1.79 7.32 -16.12
N ILE A 153 1.13 6.17 -16.08
CA ILE A 153 1.25 5.22 -14.97
C ILE A 153 2.09 4.04 -15.42
N TYR A 154 3.12 3.69 -14.66
CA TYR A 154 4.03 2.58 -14.93
C TYR A 154 4.17 1.69 -13.72
N GLY A 155 4.02 0.38 -13.92
CA GLY A 155 4.19 -0.61 -12.85
C GLY A 155 5.46 -1.43 -13.04
N THR A 156 6.24 -1.60 -11.97
CA THR A 156 7.47 -2.39 -11.98
C THR A 156 7.24 -3.78 -11.39
N SER A 157 7.97 -4.79 -11.89
CA SER A 157 8.11 -6.09 -11.22
C SER A 157 8.97 -5.95 -9.97
N MET A 158 8.75 -6.80 -8.99
CA MET A 158 9.52 -6.77 -7.74
C MET A 158 10.95 -7.27 -7.92
N PHE A 159 11.13 -8.41 -8.62
CA PHE A 159 12.45 -9.04 -8.80
C PHE A 159 13.05 -8.82 -10.20
N ASP A 160 12.21 -8.62 -11.20
CA ASP A 160 12.63 -8.36 -12.58
C ASP A 160 12.38 -6.91 -12.96
N PHE A 161 12.93 -5.99 -12.15
CA PHE A 161 12.78 -4.56 -12.35
C PHE A 161 13.39 -4.10 -13.67
N SER A 162 12.62 -3.40 -14.52
CA SER A 162 13.10 -2.85 -15.78
C SER A 162 12.38 -1.55 -16.12
N TYR A 163 13.12 -0.63 -16.75
CA TYR A 163 12.61 0.58 -17.42
C TYR A 163 12.66 0.49 -18.94
N GLU A 164 12.88 -0.69 -19.50
CA GLU A 164 12.98 -0.86 -20.97
C GLU A 164 11.74 -0.33 -21.72
N ASN A 165 10.54 -0.55 -21.15
CA ASN A 165 9.27 -0.08 -21.71
C ASN A 165 8.78 1.23 -21.10
N TYR A 166 9.60 1.92 -20.32
CA TYR A 166 9.22 3.18 -19.69
C TYR A 166 9.20 4.32 -20.71
N LYS A 167 8.02 4.95 -20.90
CA LYS A 167 7.76 5.97 -21.92
C LYS A 167 7.34 7.31 -21.32
N ALA A 168 7.97 7.71 -20.23
CA ALA A 168 7.66 8.99 -19.59
C ALA A 168 7.78 10.16 -20.55
N SER A 169 6.92 11.15 -20.38
CA SER A 169 6.94 12.42 -21.07
C SER A 169 7.18 13.56 -20.09
N GLU A 170 7.88 14.61 -20.51
CA GLU A 170 8.03 15.83 -19.71
C GLU A 170 6.70 16.56 -19.50
N ASN A 171 5.73 16.36 -20.42
CA ASN A 171 4.42 16.98 -20.36
C ASN A 171 3.42 16.18 -19.52
N SER A 172 3.70 14.92 -19.20
CA SER A 172 2.83 14.08 -18.38
C SER A 172 3.27 14.07 -16.93
N VAL A 173 2.32 13.81 -16.02
CA VAL A 173 2.62 13.42 -14.65
C VAL A 173 2.95 11.94 -14.64
N ASN A 174 4.19 11.59 -14.31
CA ASN A 174 4.72 10.24 -14.37
C ASN A 174 4.63 9.57 -13.00
N ILE A 175 3.74 8.59 -12.89
CA ILE A 175 3.44 7.85 -11.67
C ILE A 175 4.05 6.46 -11.77
N ILE A 176 4.93 6.10 -10.85
CA ILE A 176 5.55 4.79 -10.75
C ILE A 176 4.91 4.00 -9.61
N LEU A 177 4.45 2.81 -9.92
CA LEU A 177 4.06 1.80 -8.93
C LEU A 177 5.22 0.84 -8.74
N SER A 178 5.78 0.80 -7.55
CA SER A 178 6.85 -0.15 -7.21
C SER A 178 6.62 -0.68 -5.81
N HIS A 179 6.48 -2.00 -5.66
CA HIS A 179 6.20 -2.57 -4.36
C HIS A 179 7.25 -2.16 -3.32
N PHE A 180 8.52 -2.19 -3.69
CA PHE A 180 9.63 -1.77 -2.84
C PHE A 180 10.31 -0.51 -3.40
N SER A 181 10.22 0.60 -2.69
CA SER A 181 10.76 1.90 -3.13
C SER A 181 12.27 1.86 -3.43
N LYS A 182 13.01 0.93 -2.80
CA LYS A 182 14.44 0.78 -3.04
C LYS A 182 14.77 0.39 -4.47
N ASN A 183 13.92 -0.43 -5.12
CA ASN A 183 14.13 -0.81 -6.51
C ASN A 183 14.18 0.43 -7.43
N VAL A 184 13.26 1.38 -7.23
CA VAL A 184 13.25 2.64 -7.98
C VAL A 184 14.43 3.54 -7.56
N ARG A 185 14.72 3.63 -6.26
CA ARG A 185 15.84 4.47 -5.77
C ARG A 185 17.20 4.02 -6.33
N ASP A 186 17.41 2.70 -6.44
CA ASP A 186 18.65 2.12 -6.98
C ASP A 186 18.75 2.28 -8.51
N ASN A 187 17.60 2.37 -9.22
CA ASN A 187 17.51 2.49 -10.68
C ASN A 187 16.87 3.82 -11.13
N TYR A 188 17.01 4.85 -10.35
CA TYR A 188 16.30 6.12 -10.50
C TYR A 188 16.42 6.73 -11.90
N ASN A 189 15.25 7.06 -12.47
CA ASN A 189 15.11 7.84 -13.68
C ASN A 189 14.64 9.27 -13.34
N THR A 190 15.17 10.28 -13.99
CA THR A 190 14.91 11.69 -13.66
C THR A 190 13.51 12.18 -14.01
N SER A 191 12.73 11.39 -14.76
CA SER A 191 11.39 11.74 -15.24
C SER A 191 10.25 11.27 -14.35
N GLU A 192 10.55 10.59 -13.25
CA GLU A 192 9.55 10.14 -12.27
C GLU A 192 9.07 11.32 -11.42
N ASP A 193 7.75 11.54 -11.33
CA ASP A 193 7.19 12.59 -10.47
C ASP A 193 6.75 12.00 -9.12
N PHE A 194 5.98 10.90 -9.15
CA PHE A 194 5.47 10.24 -7.96
C PHE A 194 5.78 8.74 -7.99
N ILE A 195 6.22 8.22 -6.84
CA ILE A 195 6.50 6.79 -6.66
C ILE A 195 5.65 6.31 -5.50
N PHE A 196 4.79 5.32 -5.73
CA PHE A 196 3.93 4.71 -4.71
C PHE A 196 4.41 3.31 -4.38
N SER A 197 4.66 3.06 -3.09
CA SER A 197 5.25 1.81 -2.60
C SER A 197 4.60 1.31 -1.32
N GLY A 198 4.87 0.05 -1.00
CA GLY A 198 4.53 -0.65 0.24
C GLY A 198 5.74 -1.37 0.84
N HIS A 199 5.63 -2.69 1.05
CA HIS A 199 6.67 -3.64 1.44
C HIS A 199 7.17 -3.52 2.88
N THR A 200 7.38 -2.33 3.36
CA THR A 200 8.03 -2.07 4.67
C THR A 200 7.10 -2.28 5.86
N HIS A 201 5.79 -2.41 5.63
CA HIS A 201 4.74 -2.45 6.66
C HIS A 201 4.84 -1.33 7.70
N GLY A 202 5.46 -0.19 7.33
CA GLY A 202 5.75 0.89 8.26
C GLY A 202 6.72 0.51 9.39
N GLY A 203 7.35 -0.67 9.32
CA GLY A 203 8.16 -1.30 10.36
C GLY A 203 7.34 -1.97 11.45
N GLN A 204 6.01 -2.05 11.33
CA GLN A 204 5.04 -2.66 12.26
C GLN A 204 5.11 -2.16 13.71
N VAL A 205 6.31 -2.03 14.28
CA VAL A 205 6.55 -1.51 15.65
C VAL A 205 7.31 -0.19 15.54
N ARG A 206 6.63 0.87 15.95
CA ARG A 206 7.20 2.22 15.92
C ARG A 206 7.29 2.80 17.33
N LEU A 207 8.35 3.56 17.58
CA LEU A 207 8.52 4.29 18.83
C LEU A 207 8.31 5.79 18.60
N PRO A 208 7.78 6.51 19.61
CA PRO A 208 7.72 7.97 19.56
C PRO A 208 9.12 8.55 19.31
N LEU A 209 9.21 9.56 18.46
CA LEU A 209 10.42 10.27 18.06
C LEU A 209 11.45 9.46 17.25
N VAL A 210 11.48 8.13 17.38
CA VAL A 210 12.43 7.24 16.67
C VAL A 210 11.83 6.76 15.35
N GLY A 211 10.52 6.51 15.32
CA GLY A 211 9.86 5.89 14.16
C GLY A 211 9.99 4.37 14.17
N ALA A 212 10.15 3.76 12.99
CA ALA A 212 10.35 2.32 12.85
C ALA A 212 11.72 1.88 13.42
N ILE A 213 11.73 0.75 14.14
CA ILE A 213 12.99 0.18 14.66
C ILE A 213 13.67 -0.66 13.58
N ILE A 214 12.86 -1.42 12.83
CA ILE A 214 13.30 -2.28 11.74
C ILE A 214 12.20 -2.33 10.67
N ALA A 215 12.58 -2.40 9.41
CA ALA A 215 11.64 -2.63 8.32
C ALA A 215 12.19 -3.64 7.31
N PRO A 216 11.33 -4.49 6.71
CA PRO A 216 11.74 -5.41 5.65
C PRO A 216 12.50 -4.67 4.54
N GLY A 217 13.63 -5.23 4.12
CA GLY A 217 14.45 -4.67 3.04
C GLY A 217 15.22 -3.39 3.34
N GLU A 218 14.80 -2.59 4.33
CA GLU A 218 15.45 -1.33 4.72
C GLU A 218 16.35 -1.46 5.97
N GLY A 219 16.26 -2.59 6.72
CA GLY A 219 17.11 -2.85 7.87
C GLY A 219 16.70 -2.14 9.16
N VAL A 220 17.70 -1.80 9.98
CA VAL A 220 17.55 -1.18 11.31
C VAL A 220 17.50 0.34 11.15
N LEU A 221 16.60 1.02 11.88
CA LEU A 221 16.34 2.46 11.81
C LEU A 221 16.17 2.95 10.36
N PRO A 222 15.18 2.42 9.64
CA PRO A 222 15.02 2.66 8.20
C PRO A 222 14.63 4.09 7.89
N ASP A 223 15.24 4.66 6.86
CA ASP A 223 14.89 6.00 6.37
C ASP A 223 13.56 6.01 5.62
N PHE A 224 13.22 4.92 4.90
CA PHE A 224 12.04 4.85 4.01
C PHE A 224 11.02 3.81 4.49
N ALA A 225 10.57 3.90 5.76
CA ALA A 225 9.63 2.93 6.30
C ALA A 225 8.16 3.28 6.08
N LYS A 226 7.77 4.54 6.13
CA LYS A 226 6.37 5.00 6.04
C LYS A 226 6.29 6.51 5.91
N GLY A 227 5.53 6.98 4.94
CA GLY A 227 5.25 8.41 4.77
C GLY A 227 5.71 8.98 3.44
N ILE A 228 5.84 10.29 3.40
CA ILE A 228 6.21 11.06 2.22
C ILE A 228 7.69 11.40 2.30
N TYR A 229 8.42 11.13 1.24
CA TYR A 229 9.85 11.42 1.13
C TYR A 229 10.13 12.17 -0.18
N LYS A 230 10.92 13.23 -0.09
CA LYS A 230 11.50 13.84 -1.29
C LYS A 230 12.78 13.07 -1.65
N TYR A 231 12.82 12.52 -2.84
CA TYR A 231 13.99 11.82 -3.37
C TYR A 231 14.37 12.39 -4.72
N ARG A 232 15.47 13.15 -4.78
CA ARG A 232 15.88 13.90 -5.95
C ARG A 232 14.73 14.81 -6.46
N ASN A 233 14.23 14.58 -7.68
CA ASN A 233 13.14 15.37 -8.28
C ASN A 233 11.75 14.75 -8.00
N SER A 234 11.69 13.56 -7.39
CA SER A 234 10.48 12.80 -7.20
C SER A 234 9.97 12.86 -5.76
N ILE A 235 8.69 12.57 -5.59
CA ILE A 235 8.07 12.32 -4.29
C ILE A 235 7.80 10.81 -4.18
N ILE A 236 8.37 10.18 -3.16
CA ILE A 236 8.09 8.78 -2.80
C ILE A 236 7.05 8.77 -1.67
N TYR A 237 5.97 8.04 -1.85
CA TYR A 237 5.05 7.71 -0.79
C TYR A 237 5.10 6.23 -0.47
N VAL A 238 5.43 5.89 0.78
CA VAL A 238 5.46 4.53 1.29
C VAL A 238 4.30 4.33 2.25
N ASP A 239 3.36 3.46 1.88
CA ASP A 239 2.22 3.09 2.73
C ASP A 239 2.57 1.91 3.64
N SER A 240 1.98 1.84 4.84
CA SER A 240 2.22 0.73 5.77
C SER A 240 1.29 -0.47 5.57
N GLY A 241 0.37 -0.38 4.63
CA GLY A 241 -0.45 -1.50 4.15
C GLY A 241 -1.57 -1.97 5.07
N LEU A 242 -2.39 -2.86 4.52
CA LEU A 242 -3.59 -3.41 5.16
C LEU A 242 -3.35 -4.74 5.91
N GLY A 243 -2.18 -5.33 5.78
CA GLY A 243 -1.85 -6.63 6.36
C GLY A 243 -0.81 -6.58 7.45
N ASN A 244 -0.37 -7.76 7.80
CA ASN A 244 0.69 -7.98 8.79
C ASN A 244 1.68 -8.97 8.19
N THR A 245 2.93 -8.92 8.61
CA THR A 245 3.92 -9.96 8.30
C THR A 245 3.62 -11.25 9.08
N PHE A 246 4.61 -12.11 9.27
CA PHE A 246 4.48 -13.39 9.97
C PHE A 246 3.75 -13.29 11.33
N LEU A 247 4.00 -12.23 12.12
CA LEU A 247 3.33 -11.98 13.39
C LEU A 247 2.33 -10.82 13.23
N PRO A 248 1.05 -11.01 13.59
CA PRO A 248 0.06 -9.93 13.65
C PRO A 248 0.30 -9.05 14.88
N LEU A 249 1.41 -8.33 14.85
CA LEU A 249 1.84 -7.44 15.90
C LEU A 249 2.16 -6.07 15.33
N ARG A 250 1.29 -5.08 15.61
CA ARG A 250 1.52 -3.68 15.29
C ARG A 250 1.43 -2.82 16.54
N PHE A 251 2.41 -1.93 16.70
CA PHE A 251 2.44 -0.99 17.80
C PHE A 251 2.73 0.42 17.27
N LEU A 252 1.84 1.36 17.53
CA LEU A 252 1.84 2.73 17.01
C LEU A 252 1.95 2.79 15.46
N ASP A 253 1.50 1.73 14.79
CA ASP A 253 1.51 1.60 13.34
C ASP A 253 0.29 0.80 12.86
N LYS A 254 -0.88 1.39 12.98
CA LYS A 254 -2.14 0.78 12.57
C LYS A 254 -2.15 0.50 11.07
N ILE A 255 -2.71 -0.66 10.66
CA ILE A 255 -2.95 -0.97 9.25
C ILE A 255 -3.77 0.14 8.60
N GLN A 256 -3.44 0.48 7.36
CA GLN A 256 -4.05 1.60 6.65
C GLN A 256 -4.16 1.36 5.15
N TYR A 257 -4.99 2.15 4.53
CA TYR A 257 -5.01 2.45 3.10
C TYR A 257 -5.01 3.96 2.92
N SER A 258 -4.62 4.45 1.75
CA SER A 258 -4.45 5.88 1.55
C SER A 258 -5.34 6.42 0.44
N ASN A 259 -6.10 7.47 0.75
CA ASN A 259 -6.80 8.32 -0.18
C ASN A 259 -5.93 9.56 -0.46
N ILE A 260 -5.41 9.64 -1.68
CA ILE A 260 -4.36 10.57 -2.10
C ILE A 260 -4.97 11.57 -3.09
N THR A 261 -4.79 12.85 -2.83
CA THR A 261 -5.09 13.90 -3.80
C THR A 261 -3.77 14.44 -4.34
N LEU A 262 -3.56 14.32 -5.65
CA LEU A 262 -2.51 15.05 -6.36
C LEU A 262 -3.11 16.37 -6.81
N ALA A 263 -2.55 17.49 -6.37
CA ALA A 263 -3.07 18.82 -6.62
C ALA A 263 -2.09 19.70 -7.42
N PRO A 264 -2.56 20.66 -8.22
CA PRO A 264 -1.70 21.67 -8.80
C PRO A 264 -1.06 22.52 -7.70
N VAL A 265 0.12 23.08 -7.98
CA VAL A 265 0.70 24.14 -7.14
C VAL A 265 -0.15 25.39 -7.30
N VAL A 266 -0.61 25.98 -6.20
CA VAL A 266 -1.44 27.19 -6.15
C VAL A 266 -0.58 28.44 -6.22
#